data_9e630a602981759412f62a61d2ea402b
#
_entry.id   9e630a602981759412f62a61d2ea402b
#
_cell.length_a   1.000
_cell.length_b   1.000
_cell.length_c   1.000
_cell.angle_alpha   90.00
_cell.angle_beta   90.00
_cell.angle_gamma   90.00
#
_symmetry.space_group_name_H-M   'P 1'
#
loop_
_entity.id
_entity.type
_entity.pdbx_description
1 polymer ?
#
loop_
_entity_poly.entity_id
_entity_poly.type
_entity_poly.pdbx_seq_one_letter_code
_entity_poly.pdbx_strand_id
1 'polypeptide(L)'
;MFGFIIPILKAVAVNFVANKVISWVAPTPETPDFSDELSNQQAQGILLNKQSNNAHLPVVYGTRLLGGTRIFLETSTNNTYLYGALVLCEGEINGITKIYFNDQEVTFGSGFSNGGIVTSNDSRFGTTIQLQTFYGTDGQSQSSLLNELSSWSDETRPLSGIAYCAFKITWDADKYTGIPNIQALVQGRKVSTYDASSVETTGVFTDNPAWCLLDYLTNTRYGKGIDIADIDIPSFYTASGICNTSVTPYSGADSISLMSCNYVLDTSRKIIDNTKDLLKGMRGFLPYTQGKYKLVIETSGSASLTLDEDKIIGGIKVISEKKNEKYNRVQLNWINSEKNWQSDTAVYPETDAEHQSLKTEDGGFLQEATIDLPTITNYYQALEFGEIILTRSRNTLRVDLKANYEALDLAIGDIVNVTHTITGFSSKPFRVVGMAINPDYTCSLSLQEHQNSWYDFSEKVQADDVPNTTFANPFSVSPPASITLDDELIQYNDGTVIVAMNITIGASTDQFVREYQVEYKRTDDANFIVHSRGTVDLFHRVLNVISGDNYTVRVKAINSLGVESTS
;
A
#
# COMPACT_ATOMS: atom_id res chain seq x y z
N MET A 1 23.26 -47.65 18.54
CA MET A 1 23.96 -46.82 17.55
C MET A 1 23.06 -45.69 17.01
N PHE A 2 22.11 -45.21 17.80
CA PHE A 2 21.19 -44.12 17.39
C PHE A 2 21.30 -42.83 18.22
N GLY A 3 22.23 -42.81 19.18
CA GLY A 3 22.35 -41.66 20.11
C GLY A 3 23.24 -40.48 19.64
N PHE A 4 23.96 -40.65 18.53
CA PHE A 4 24.93 -39.61 18.07
C PHE A 4 24.44 -38.73 16.92
N ILE A 5 23.33 -39.05 16.29
CA ILE A 5 22.83 -38.33 15.09
C ILE A 5 21.95 -37.13 15.47
N ILE A 6 21.26 -37.20 16.62
CA ILE A 6 20.31 -36.14 17.04
C ILE A 6 21.01 -34.80 17.42
N PRO A 7 22.17 -34.78 18.11
CA PRO A 7 22.87 -33.52 18.40
C PRO A 7 23.44 -32.85 17.17
N ILE A 8 23.93 -33.62 16.20
CA ILE A 8 24.51 -33.10 14.96
C ILE A 8 23.43 -32.47 14.07
N LEU A 9 22.26 -33.08 13.97
CA LEU A 9 21.11 -32.54 13.23
C LEU A 9 20.57 -31.26 13.88
N LYS A 10 20.55 -31.16 15.22
CA LYS A 10 20.16 -29.92 15.92
C LYS A 10 21.20 -28.80 15.73
N ALA A 11 22.49 -29.11 15.80
CA ALA A 11 23.54 -28.13 15.57
C ALA A 11 23.58 -27.65 14.11
N VAL A 12 23.34 -28.53 13.14
CA VAL A 12 23.25 -28.18 11.72
C VAL A 12 21.98 -27.36 11.44
N ALA A 13 20.85 -27.68 12.07
CA ALA A 13 19.62 -26.91 11.93
C ALA A 13 19.74 -25.49 12.51
N VAL A 14 20.40 -25.33 13.68
CA VAL A 14 20.62 -24.02 14.30
C VAL A 14 21.61 -23.19 13.49
N ASN A 15 22.71 -23.75 12.99
CA ASN A 15 23.62 -23.05 12.09
C ASN A 15 22.98 -22.72 10.73
N PHE A 16 22.11 -23.58 10.22
CA PHE A 16 21.38 -23.33 8.97
C PHE A 16 20.35 -22.22 9.12
N VAL A 17 19.66 -22.15 10.27
CA VAL A 17 18.73 -21.06 10.60
C VAL A 17 19.48 -19.76 10.85
N ALA A 18 20.59 -19.77 11.62
CA ALA A 18 21.39 -18.57 11.87
C ALA A 18 21.96 -17.97 10.56
N ASN A 19 22.52 -18.80 9.67
CA ASN A 19 23.03 -18.33 8.40
C ASN A 19 21.91 -17.85 7.43
N LYS A 20 20.71 -18.44 7.50
CA LYS A 20 19.57 -17.96 6.71
C LYS A 20 18.92 -16.71 7.28
N VAL A 21 18.84 -16.55 8.60
CA VAL A 21 18.31 -15.32 9.21
C VAL A 21 19.20 -14.13 8.88
N ILE A 22 20.52 -14.33 8.78
CA ILE A 22 21.46 -13.28 8.38
C ILE A 22 21.29 -12.90 6.89
N SER A 23 21.02 -13.86 6.00
CA SER A 23 20.72 -13.58 4.58
C SER A 23 19.33 -12.94 4.36
N TRP A 24 18.48 -12.91 5.37
CA TRP A 24 17.16 -12.27 5.30
C TRP A 24 17.19 -10.76 5.51
N VAL A 25 18.18 -10.28 6.21
CA VAL A 25 18.29 -8.86 6.59
C VAL A 25 19.31 -8.13 5.69
N ALA A 26 20.21 -8.86 5.05
CA ALA A 26 21.09 -8.34 4.02
C ALA A 26 20.96 -9.25 2.79
N PRO A 27 20.29 -8.82 1.71
CA PRO A 27 20.24 -9.60 0.49
C PRO A 27 21.66 -9.77 -0.03
N THR A 28 22.10 -11.04 -0.18
CA THR A 28 23.23 -11.33 -1.04
C THR A 28 22.81 -11.03 -2.49
N PRO A 29 23.65 -10.45 -3.34
CA PRO A 29 23.34 -10.26 -4.74
C PRO A 29 23.12 -11.64 -5.39
N GLU A 30 21.87 -12.04 -5.55
CA GLU A 30 21.52 -13.18 -6.38
C GLU A 30 21.44 -12.71 -7.82
N THR A 31 21.96 -13.51 -8.75
CA THR A 31 21.74 -13.32 -10.18
C THR A 31 20.24 -13.23 -10.45
N PRO A 32 19.79 -12.31 -11.34
CA PRO A 32 18.37 -12.12 -11.61
C PRO A 32 17.73 -13.43 -12.05
N ASP A 33 16.91 -14.00 -11.21
CA ASP A 33 16.04 -15.11 -11.57
C ASP A 33 14.70 -14.51 -12.00
N PHE A 34 14.35 -14.65 -13.27
CA PHE A 34 13.09 -14.15 -13.84
C PHE A 34 11.83 -14.74 -13.20
N SER A 35 11.97 -15.74 -12.32
CA SER A 35 10.87 -16.25 -11.49
C SER A 35 10.37 -15.22 -10.46
N ASP A 36 11.20 -14.24 -10.06
CA ASP A 36 10.86 -13.23 -9.08
C ASP A 36 9.98 -12.11 -9.67
N GLU A 37 10.07 -11.79 -10.96
CA GLU A 37 9.16 -10.84 -11.61
C GLU A 37 7.70 -11.36 -11.65
N LEU A 38 7.51 -12.67 -11.85
CA LEU A 38 6.17 -13.28 -11.82
C LEU A 38 5.61 -13.31 -10.38
N SER A 39 6.46 -13.55 -9.39
CA SER A 39 6.05 -13.56 -7.97
C SER A 39 5.75 -12.15 -7.45
N ASN A 40 6.47 -11.13 -7.92
CA ASN A 40 6.20 -9.74 -7.59
C ASN A 40 4.88 -9.24 -8.17
N GLN A 41 4.53 -9.61 -9.41
CA GLN A 41 3.22 -9.32 -9.98
C GLN A 41 2.08 -10.01 -9.21
N GLN A 42 2.32 -11.19 -8.65
CA GLN A 42 1.35 -11.91 -7.82
C GLN A 42 1.23 -11.30 -6.42
N ALA A 43 2.32 -10.83 -5.83
CA ALA A 43 2.33 -10.15 -4.52
C ALA A 43 1.67 -8.76 -4.55
N GLN A 44 1.57 -8.13 -5.72
CA GLN A 44 0.88 -6.85 -5.92
C GLN A 44 -0.64 -6.93 -5.74
N GLY A 45 -1.19 -8.13 -5.57
CA GLY A 45 -2.63 -8.36 -5.63
C GLY A 45 -3.11 -8.35 -7.09
N ILE A 46 -3.99 -9.29 -7.42
CA ILE A 46 -4.50 -9.38 -8.78
C ILE A 46 -5.50 -8.26 -8.97
N LEU A 47 -5.10 -7.20 -9.67
CA LEU A 47 -5.97 -6.10 -10.05
C LEU A 47 -6.93 -6.46 -11.21
N LEU A 48 -6.72 -7.57 -11.89
CA LEU A 48 -7.57 -8.08 -12.94
C LEU A 48 -8.47 -9.22 -12.44
N ASN A 49 -9.70 -9.30 -12.98
CA ASN A 49 -10.57 -10.43 -12.69
C ASN A 49 -9.99 -11.70 -13.32
N LYS A 50 -9.62 -12.66 -12.47
CA LYS A 50 -9.22 -13.99 -12.93
C LYS A 50 -10.45 -14.87 -13.15
N GLN A 51 -10.39 -15.72 -14.17
CA GLN A 51 -11.33 -16.83 -14.34
C GLN A 51 -10.52 -18.12 -14.37
N SER A 52 -10.68 -18.95 -13.34
CA SER A 52 -9.97 -20.22 -13.24
C SER A 52 -10.75 -21.17 -12.35
N ASN A 53 -10.84 -22.42 -12.78
CA ASN A 53 -11.49 -23.48 -11.98
C ASN A 53 -10.62 -23.93 -10.78
N ASN A 54 -9.34 -23.59 -10.76
CA ASN A 54 -8.37 -23.96 -9.73
C ASN A 54 -7.67 -22.72 -9.14
N ALA A 55 -8.33 -21.55 -9.11
CA ALA A 55 -7.74 -20.37 -8.49
C ALA A 55 -7.63 -20.54 -6.97
N HIS A 56 -6.48 -20.21 -6.43
CA HIS A 56 -6.29 -20.12 -4.99
C HIS A 56 -7.04 -18.90 -4.45
N LEU A 57 -7.68 -19.06 -3.28
CA LEU A 57 -8.38 -17.96 -2.62
C LEU A 57 -7.35 -17.06 -1.92
N PRO A 58 -7.35 -15.75 -2.18
CA PRO A 58 -6.47 -14.83 -1.48
C PRO A 58 -6.93 -14.63 -0.04
N VAL A 59 -6.00 -14.31 0.85
CA VAL A 59 -6.26 -13.76 2.17
C VAL A 59 -5.79 -12.32 2.20
N VAL A 60 -6.64 -11.40 2.63
CA VAL A 60 -6.31 -9.97 2.66
C VAL A 60 -6.13 -9.53 4.10
N TYR A 61 -4.95 -8.99 4.43
CA TYR A 61 -4.68 -8.31 5.68
C TYR A 61 -4.63 -6.80 5.46
N GLY A 62 -5.18 -6.03 6.42
CA GLY A 62 -5.30 -4.57 6.28
C GLY A 62 -6.22 -4.17 5.13
N THR A 63 -5.93 -3.09 4.44
CA THR A 63 -6.74 -2.55 3.32
C THR A 63 -6.03 -2.74 1.99
N ARG A 64 -6.70 -3.35 1.00
CA ARG A 64 -6.13 -3.57 -0.35
C ARG A 64 -7.17 -3.49 -1.45
N LEU A 65 -6.74 -3.01 -2.62
CA LEU A 65 -7.51 -3.10 -3.87
C LEU A 65 -7.20 -4.43 -4.56
N LEU A 66 -8.26 -5.14 -4.98
CA LEU A 66 -8.12 -6.41 -5.72
C LEU A 66 -9.28 -6.63 -6.70
N GLY A 67 -8.99 -7.33 -7.81
CA GLY A 67 -9.98 -7.68 -8.83
C GLY A 67 -10.78 -8.95 -8.52
N GLY A 68 -10.31 -9.78 -7.61
CA GLY A 68 -10.97 -11.03 -7.22
C GLY A 68 -11.00 -12.12 -8.30
N THR A 69 -11.48 -13.28 -7.89
CA THR A 69 -11.65 -14.44 -8.77
C THR A 69 -13.10 -14.58 -9.19
N ARG A 70 -13.35 -14.56 -10.49
CA ARG A 70 -14.69 -14.75 -11.05
C ARG A 70 -15.07 -16.23 -10.97
N ILE A 71 -16.10 -16.54 -10.17
CA ILE A 71 -16.61 -17.90 -9.97
C ILE A 71 -17.93 -18.17 -10.72
N PHE A 72 -18.62 -17.10 -11.12
CA PHE A 72 -19.88 -17.19 -11.86
C PHE A 72 -19.99 -16.05 -12.85
N LEU A 73 -20.50 -16.32 -14.04
CA LEU A 73 -20.82 -15.34 -15.06
C LEU A 73 -21.87 -15.90 -16.01
N GLU A 74 -23.02 -15.23 -16.12
CA GLU A 74 -24.12 -15.63 -16.99
C GLU A 74 -24.93 -14.42 -17.45
N THR A 75 -25.57 -14.51 -18.62
CA THR A 75 -26.50 -13.49 -19.11
C THR A 75 -27.94 -13.95 -18.93
N SER A 76 -28.88 -13.00 -18.79
CA SER A 76 -30.30 -13.28 -18.87
C SER A 76 -30.66 -13.83 -20.27
N THR A 77 -31.78 -14.58 -20.37
CA THR A 77 -32.23 -15.23 -21.59
C THR A 77 -32.35 -14.25 -22.81
N ASN A 78 -32.60 -12.99 -22.54
CA ASN A 78 -32.71 -11.94 -23.57
C ASN A 78 -31.44 -11.08 -23.71
N ASN A 79 -30.33 -11.47 -23.03
CA ASN A 79 -29.05 -10.75 -23.00
C ASN A 79 -29.13 -9.29 -22.48
N THR A 80 -30.19 -8.96 -21.74
CA THR A 80 -30.36 -7.60 -21.18
C THR A 80 -29.51 -7.41 -19.96
N TYR A 81 -29.29 -8.45 -19.16
CA TYR A 81 -28.54 -8.40 -17.91
C TYR A 81 -27.35 -9.35 -17.94
N LEU A 82 -26.23 -8.88 -17.40
CA LEU A 82 -25.06 -9.68 -17.11
C LEU A 82 -24.98 -9.88 -15.59
N TYR A 83 -24.94 -11.13 -15.16
CA TYR A 83 -24.78 -11.51 -13.75
C TYR A 83 -23.41 -12.15 -13.52
N GLY A 84 -22.87 -11.94 -12.35
CA GLY A 84 -21.63 -12.61 -11.98
C GLY A 84 -21.33 -12.53 -10.49
N ALA A 85 -20.36 -13.34 -10.09
CA ALA A 85 -19.83 -13.36 -8.73
C ALA A 85 -18.30 -13.36 -8.73
N LEU A 86 -17.73 -12.49 -7.88
CA LEU A 86 -16.28 -12.32 -7.68
C LEU A 86 -15.94 -12.65 -6.24
N VAL A 87 -15.12 -13.65 -6.01
CA VAL A 87 -14.54 -13.96 -4.70
C VAL A 87 -13.39 -13.02 -4.42
N LEU A 88 -13.40 -12.40 -3.24
CA LEU A 88 -12.45 -11.37 -2.83
C LEU A 88 -11.47 -11.85 -1.76
N CYS A 89 -11.95 -12.61 -0.77
CA CYS A 89 -11.11 -13.03 0.35
C CYS A 89 -11.62 -14.31 0.98
N GLU A 90 -10.70 -15.13 1.48
CA GLU A 90 -10.96 -16.23 2.40
C GLU A 90 -11.23 -15.68 3.80
N GLY A 91 -12.33 -16.14 4.41
CA GLY A 91 -12.76 -15.77 5.75
C GLY A 91 -13.52 -14.43 5.84
N GLU A 92 -13.87 -14.06 7.07
CA GLU A 92 -14.65 -12.86 7.34
C GLU A 92 -13.78 -11.61 7.24
N ILE A 93 -14.22 -10.66 6.38
CA ILE A 93 -13.61 -9.34 6.20
C ILE A 93 -14.36 -8.28 7.00
N ASN A 94 -13.69 -7.13 7.23
CA ASN A 94 -14.34 -5.99 7.87
C ASN A 94 -15.36 -5.32 6.96
N GLY A 95 -15.04 -5.19 5.67
CA GLY A 95 -15.96 -4.62 4.70
C GLY A 95 -15.33 -4.29 3.34
N ILE A 96 -16.17 -3.72 2.48
CA ILE A 96 -15.78 -3.19 1.18
C ILE A 96 -16.07 -1.69 1.24
N THR A 97 -15.09 -0.85 0.86
CA THR A 97 -15.22 0.61 0.96
C THR A 97 -15.45 1.27 -0.38
N LYS A 98 -14.84 0.74 -1.45
CA LYS A 98 -14.95 1.29 -2.81
C LYS A 98 -15.00 0.17 -3.84
N ILE A 99 -15.63 0.45 -4.97
CA ILE A 99 -15.65 -0.43 -6.15
C ILE A 99 -15.18 0.36 -7.35
N TYR A 100 -14.37 -0.29 -8.18
CA TYR A 100 -13.83 0.29 -9.41
C TYR A 100 -14.25 -0.56 -10.61
N PHE A 101 -14.55 0.11 -11.71
CA PHE A 101 -14.77 -0.51 -13.02
C PHE A 101 -13.70 0.01 -13.97
N ASN A 102 -12.87 -0.89 -14.51
CA ASN A 102 -11.75 -0.54 -15.38
C ASN A 102 -10.87 0.58 -14.77
N ASP A 103 -10.44 0.38 -13.51
CA ASP A 103 -9.58 1.28 -12.72
C ASP A 103 -10.21 2.65 -12.37
N GLN A 104 -11.50 2.84 -12.62
CA GLN A 104 -12.24 4.05 -12.27
C GLN A 104 -13.25 3.79 -11.17
N GLU A 105 -13.18 4.57 -10.09
CA GLU A 105 -14.13 4.47 -8.98
C GLU A 105 -15.56 4.69 -9.44
N VAL A 106 -16.48 3.81 -9.02
CA VAL A 106 -17.91 3.90 -9.30
C VAL A 106 -18.64 4.32 -8.03
N THR A 107 -19.49 5.35 -8.13
CA THR A 107 -20.30 5.81 -7.01
C THR A 107 -21.61 5.04 -6.91
N PHE A 108 -22.05 4.80 -5.66
CA PHE A 108 -23.31 4.11 -5.36
C PHE A 108 -24.21 4.96 -4.48
N GLY A 109 -25.51 4.74 -4.55
CA GLY A 109 -26.51 5.51 -3.80
C GLY A 109 -26.45 5.32 -2.28
N SER A 110 -25.76 4.27 -1.81
CA SER A 110 -25.54 3.98 -0.38
C SER A 110 -24.22 3.24 -0.18
N GLY A 111 -23.73 3.21 1.07
CA GLY A 111 -22.57 2.41 1.45
C GLY A 111 -22.83 0.90 1.35
N PHE A 112 -21.76 0.13 1.28
CA PHE A 112 -21.82 -1.34 1.24
C PHE A 112 -22.10 -1.92 2.64
N SER A 113 -22.84 -3.01 2.66
CA SER A 113 -23.14 -3.76 3.89
C SER A 113 -23.25 -5.26 3.59
N ASN A 114 -23.01 -6.10 4.59
CA ASN A 114 -23.08 -7.56 4.43
C ASN A 114 -24.49 -8.00 4.00
N GLY A 115 -24.60 -8.67 2.85
CA GLY A 115 -25.87 -9.10 2.26
C GLY A 115 -26.69 -7.97 1.60
N GLY A 116 -26.27 -6.72 1.72
CA GLY A 116 -26.96 -5.57 1.18
C GLY A 116 -26.81 -5.40 -0.33
N ILE A 117 -27.87 -4.99 -1.01
CA ILE A 117 -27.86 -4.64 -2.44
C ILE A 117 -27.76 -3.12 -2.57
N VAL A 118 -26.81 -2.66 -3.37
CA VAL A 118 -26.60 -1.25 -3.71
C VAL A 118 -26.71 -1.06 -5.22
N THR A 119 -27.23 0.10 -5.62
CA THR A 119 -27.35 0.47 -7.05
C THR A 119 -26.45 1.67 -7.33
N SER A 120 -25.76 1.66 -8.47
CA SER A 120 -24.93 2.78 -8.89
C SER A 120 -25.74 4.06 -9.11
N ASN A 121 -25.13 5.19 -8.78
CA ASN A 121 -25.63 6.54 -9.12
C ASN A 121 -24.53 7.37 -9.80
N ASP A 122 -23.58 6.69 -10.43
CA ASP A 122 -22.44 7.26 -11.11
C ASP A 122 -22.88 7.98 -12.40
N SER A 123 -22.26 9.12 -12.70
CA SER A 123 -22.61 9.92 -13.89
C SER A 123 -22.37 9.18 -15.22
N ARG A 124 -21.44 8.23 -15.26
CA ARG A 124 -21.09 7.44 -16.46
C ARG A 124 -22.02 6.26 -16.67
N PHE A 125 -22.39 5.60 -15.58
CA PHE A 125 -23.16 4.34 -15.63
C PHE A 125 -24.64 4.53 -15.24
N GLY A 126 -25.00 5.63 -14.57
CA GLY A 126 -26.34 5.83 -14.03
C GLY A 126 -26.68 4.73 -13.02
N THR A 127 -27.87 4.13 -13.18
CA THR A 127 -28.38 3.06 -12.30
C THR A 127 -28.23 1.66 -12.90
N THR A 128 -27.32 1.47 -13.87
CA THR A 128 -27.21 0.20 -14.61
C THR A 128 -26.49 -0.91 -13.83
N ILE A 129 -25.81 -0.59 -12.72
CA ILE A 129 -25.03 -1.54 -11.93
C ILE A 129 -25.73 -1.78 -10.60
N GLN A 130 -25.99 -3.04 -10.27
CA GLN A 130 -26.40 -3.48 -8.94
C GLN A 130 -25.33 -4.42 -8.38
N LEU A 131 -24.95 -4.19 -7.12
CA LEU A 131 -24.00 -5.02 -6.39
C LEU A 131 -24.63 -5.53 -5.10
N GLN A 132 -24.33 -6.78 -4.76
CA GLN A 132 -24.62 -7.36 -3.45
C GLN A 132 -23.33 -7.87 -2.86
N THR A 133 -22.96 -7.39 -1.69
CA THR A 133 -21.67 -7.67 -1.05
C THR A 133 -21.85 -8.62 0.12
N PHE A 134 -20.94 -9.59 0.24
CA PHE A 134 -20.92 -10.58 1.31
C PHE A 134 -19.55 -10.58 1.96
N TYR A 135 -19.55 -10.53 3.28
CA TYR A 135 -18.31 -10.30 4.05
C TYR A 135 -17.65 -11.59 4.54
N GLY A 136 -18.14 -12.77 4.14
CA GLY A 136 -17.53 -14.04 4.50
C GLY A 136 -17.91 -14.54 5.90
N THR A 137 -19.07 -14.17 6.43
CA THR A 137 -19.55 -14.68 7.71
C THR A 137 -20.00 -16.15 7.58
N ASP A 138 -19.88 -16.94 8.64
CA ASP A 138 -20.28 -18.37 8.63
C ASP A 138 -21.76 -18.58 8.35
N GLY A 139 -22.61 -17.66 8.80
CA GLY A 139 -24.07 -17.72 8.63
C GLY A 139 -24.59 -16.89 7.45
N GLN A 140 -23.75 -16.48 6.48
CA GLN A 140 -24.24 -15.67 5.36
C GLN A 140 -25.23 -16.41 4.48
N SER A 141 -26.20 -15.66 3.94
CA SER A 141 -27.20 -16.18 3.02
C SER A 141 -26.69 -16.25 1.59
N GLN A 142 -27.37 -17.01 0.76
CA GLN A 142 -27.16 -17.02 -0.68
C GLN A 142 -27.57 -15.66 -1.30
N SER A 143 -26.86 -15.26 -2.37
CA SER A 143 -27.16 -14.01 -3.08
C SER A 143 -28.58 -13.99 -3.64
N SER A 144 -29.39 -13.08 -3.14
CA SER A 144 -30.74 -12.84 -3.69
C SER A 144 -30.69 -12.22 -5.09
N LEU A 145 -29.64 -11.45 -5.40
CA LEU A 145 -29.43 -10.85 -6.72
C LEU A 145 -29.19 -11.93 -7.79
N LEU A 146 -28.40 -12.95 -7.48
CA LEU A 146 -28.12 -14.05 -8.41
C LEU A 146 -29.24 -15.11 -8.43
N ASN A 147 -30.09 -15.18 -7.41
CA ASN A 147 -31.24 -16.10 -7.38
C ASN A 147 -32.30 -15.79 -8.47
N GLU A 148 -32.18 -14.68 -9.17
CA GLU A 148 -32.96 -14.40 -10.36
C GLU A 148 -32.65 -15.40 -11.51
N LEU A 149 -31.52 -16.13 -11.45
CA LEU A 149 -31.12 -17.15 -12.41
C LEU A 149 -31.27 -18.56 -11.83
N SER A 150 -31.91 -19.47 -12.59
CA SER A 150 -32.10 -20.87 -12.17
C SER A 150 -30.76 -21.61 -11.99
N SER A 151 -29.78 -21.33 -12.84
CA SER A 151 -28.42 -21.88 -12.72
C SER A 151 -27.71 -21.60 -11.40
N TRP A 152 -28.14 -20.55 -10.68
CA TRP A 152 -27.64 -20.22 -9.35
C TRP A 152 -28.59 -20.69 -8.24
N SER A 153 -29.91 -20.54 -8.45
CA SER A 153 -30.92 -20.82 -7.43
C SER A 153 -31.23 -22.29 -7.24
N ASP A 154 -30.95 -23.14 -8.24
CA ASP A 154 -31.23 -24.60 -8.19
C ASP A 154 -30.38 -25.34 -7.14
N GLU A 155 -29.30 -24.72 -6.67
CA GLU A 155 -28.46 -25.24 -5.59
C GLU A 155 -28.25 -24.19 -4.50
N THR A 156 -28.17 -24.63 -3.24
CA THR A 156 -27.86 -23.73 -2.13
C THR A 156 -26.36 -23.42 -2.09
N ARG A 157 -25.99 -22.16 -2.37
CA ARG A 157 -24.59 -21.68 -2.46
C ARG A 157 -24.36 -20.43 -1.60
N PRO A 158 -24.38 -20.51 -0.27
CA PRO A 158 -24.17 -19.36 0.59
C PRO A 158 -22.73 -18.86 0.59
N LEU A 159 -21.76 -19.68 0.16
CA LEU A 159 -20.32 -19.42 0.18
C LEU A 159 -19.85 -18.98 1.59
N SER A 160 -20.34 -19.66 2.64
CA SER A 160 -19.97 -19.40 4.02
C SER A 160 -18.46 -19.37 4.21
N GLY A 161 -17.95 -18.41 4.98
CA GLY A 161 -16.52 -18.23 5.20
C GLY A 161 -15.76 -17.64 4.00
N ILE A 162 -16.47 -17.15 2.96
CA ILE A 162 -15.85 -16.55 1.76
C ILE A 162 -16.47 -15.17 1.51
N ALA A 163 -15.64 -14.13 1.50
CA ALA A 163 -16.08 -12.80 1.13
C ALA A 163 -16.16 -12.68 -0.40
N TYR A 164 -17.29 -12.23 -0.91
CA TYR A 164 -17.52 -12.09 -2.35
C TYR A 164 -18.46 -10.94 -2.68
N CYS A 165 -18.45 -10.54 -3.94
CA CYS A 165 -19.35 -9.56 -4.50
C CYS A 165 -20.15 -10.19 -5.65
N ALA A 166 -21.49 -10.19 -5.56
CA ALA A 166 -22.38 -10.52 -6.66
C ALA A 166 -22.74 -9.23 -7.42
N PHE A 167 -22.82 -9.30 -8.73
CA PHE A 167 -23.18 -8.16 -9.55
C PHE A 167 -24.23 -8.49 -10.60
N LYS A 168 -25.04 -7.48 -10.93
CA LYS A 168 -25.98 -7.47 -12.05
C LYS A 168 -25.78 -6.16 -12.81
N ILE A 169 -25.44 -6.26 -14.08
CA ILE A 169 -25.22 -5.11 -14.97
C ILE A 169 -26.27 -5.13 -16.05
N THR A 170 -27.02 -4.04 -16.20
CA THR A 170 -27.91 -3.83 -17.36
C THR A 170 -27.04 -3.44 -18.56
N TRP A 171 -27.08 -4.24 -19.63
CA TRP A 171 -26.27 -3.98 -20.80
C TRP A 171 -26.74 -2.69 -21.52
N ASP A 172 -25.77 -1.85 -21.79
CA ASP A 172 -25.96 -0.59 -22.52
C ASP A 172 -24.71 -0.39 -23.39
N ALA A 173 -24.87 -0.47 -24.71
CA ALA A 173 -23.75 -0.39 -25.65
C ALA A 173 -23.01 0.97 -25.63
N ASP A 174 -23.70 2.03 -25.19
CA ASP A 174 -23.10 3.36 -25.06
C ASP A 174 -22.22 3.48 -23.81
N LYS A 175 -22.39 2.60 -22.83
CA LYS A 175 -21.68 2.61 -21.54
C LYS A 175 -20.64 1.51 -21.41
N TYR A 176 -20.84 0.38 -22.07
CA TYR A 176 -20.00 -0.80 -21.92
C TYR A 176 -19.44 -1.28 -23.24
N THR A 177 -18.13 -1.34 -23.38
CA THR A 177 -17.44 -1.91 -24.55
C THR A 177 -17.22 -3.42 -24.42
N GLY A 178 -17.51 -4.01 -23.27
CA GLY A 178 -17.32 -5.42 -22.95
C GLY A 178 -17.57 -5.70 -21.47
N ILE A 179 -17.16 -6.88 -20.99
CA ILE A 179 -17.25 -7.23 -19.58
C ILE A 179 -16.22 -6.38 -18.82
N PRO A 180 -16.66 -5.52 -17.88
CA PRO A 180 -15.72 -4.66 -17.15
C PRO A 180 -14.82 -5.45 -16.21
N ASN A 181 -13.61 -4.96 -15.99
CA ASN A 181 -12.77 -5.39 -14.89
C ASN A 181 -13.29 -4.74 -13.59
N ILE A 182 -13.77 -5.55 -12.67
CA ILE A 182 -14.38 -5.08 -11.42
C ILE A 182 -13.36 -5.28 -10.30
N GLN A 183 -13.02 -4.20 -9.60
CA GLN A 183 -12.09 -4.22 -8.47
C GLN A 183 -12.79 -3.71 -7.22
N ALA A 184 -12.41 -4.25 -6.06
CA ALA A 184 -12.93 -3.87 -4.77
C ALA A 184 -11.81 -3.40 -3.85
N LEU A 185 -11.98 -2.27 -3.18
CA LEU A 185 -11.14 -1.86 -2.06
C LEU A 185 -11.69 -2.51 -0.79
N VAL A 186 -10.95 -3.52 -0.32
CA VAL A 186 -11.37 -4.40 0.76
C VAL A 186 -10.62 -4.04 2.03
N GLN A 187 -11.35 -3.81 3.11
CA GLN A 187 -10.85 -3.91 4.47
C GLN A 187 -10.85 -5.39 4.84
N GLY A 188 -9.67 -5.98 4.90
CA GLY A 188 -9.45 -7.41 4.87
C GLY A 188 -9.94 -8.16 6.10
N ARG A 189 -9.32 -9.31 6.30
CA ARG A 189 -9.70 -10.31 7.29
C ARG A 189 -9.68 -9.75 8.71
N LYS A 190 -10.72 -10.07 9.46
CA LYS A 190 -10.75 -9.92 10.91
C LYS A 190 -9.94 -11.02 11.57
N VAL A 191 -9.07 -10.65 12.49
CA VAL A 191 -8.14 -11.56 13.18
C VAL A 191 -8.36 -11.51 14.69
N SER A 192 -7.72 -12.44 15.41
CA SER A 192 -7.63 -12.37 16.88
C SER A 192 -6.48 -11.48 17.31
N THR A 193 -6.71 -10.67 18.34
CA THR A 193 -5.71 -9.86 19.02
C THR A 193 -5.65 -10.24 20.49
N TYR A 194 -4.56 -9.93 21.16
CA TYR A 194 -4.37 -10.26 22.57
C TYR A 194 -3.92 -9.03 23.36
N ASP A 195 -4.37 -8.94 24.60
CA ASP A 195 -3.94 -7.89 25.53
C ASP A 195 -2.66 -8.26 26.30
N ALA A 196 -2.21 -7.38 27.21
CA ALA A 196 -1.04 -7.58 28.04
C ALA A 196 -1.13 -8.81 28.95
N SER A 197 -2.33 -9.28 29.27
CA SER A 197 -2.61 -10.47 30.06
C SER A 197 -2.82 -11.71 29.21
N SER A 198 -2.56 -11.64 27.91
CA SER A 198 -2.80 -12.70 26.91
C SER A 198 -4.28 -13.10 26.78
N VAL A 199 -5.20 -12.19 27.05
CA VAL A 199 -6.64 -12.39 26.84
C VAL A 199 -6.95 -12.09 25.38
N GLU A 200 -7.60 -13.05 24.73
CA GLU A 200 -7.98 -12.98 23.32
C GLU A 200 -9.20 -12.09 23.09
N THR A 201 -9.14 -11.28 22.04
CA THR A 201 -10.28 -10.60 21.44
C THR A 201 -10.38 -11.02 19.98
N THR A 202 -11.46 -11.68 19.62
CA THR A 202 -11.70 -12.22 18.27
C THR A 202 -12.39 -11.23 17.35
N GLY A 203 -12.26 -11.40 16.05
CA GLY A 203 -13.00 -10.63 15.04
C GLY A 203 -12.60 -9.16 14.94
N VAL A 204 -11.34 -8.82 15.20
CA VAL A 204 -10.81 -7.45 15.14
C VAL A 204 -10.23 -7.18 13.75
N PHE A 205 -10.67 -6.08 13.12
CA PHE A 205 -9.99 -5.56 11.94
C PHE A 205 -8.74 -4.77 12.37
N THR A 206 -7.60 -5.13 11.84
CA THR A 206 -6.33 -4.46 12.11
C THR A 206 -5.37 -4.62 10.93
N ASP A 207 -4.54 -3.62 10.72
CA ASP A 207 -3.39 -3.63 9.83
C ASP A 207 -2.06 -3.79 10.60
N ASN A 208 -2.14 -4.13 11.90
CA ASN A 208 -0.94 -4.37 12.70
C ASN A 208 -0.25 -5.67 12.27
N PRO A 209 1.02 -5.61 11.78
CA PRO A 209 1.68 -6.76 11.18
C PRO A 209 1.92 -7.93 12.17
N ALA A 210 2.03 -7.67 13.48
CA ALA A 210 2.21 -8.72 14.48
C ALA A 210 0.96 -9.62 14.56
N TRP A 211 -0.23 -9.03 14.57
CA TRP A 211 -1.49 -9.78 14.61
C TRP A 211 -1.79 -10.48 13.28
N CYS A 212 -1.45 -9.85 12.15
CA CYS A 212 -1.55 -10.49 10.83
C CYS A 212 -0.64 -11.72 10.74
N LEU A 213 0.58 -11.63 11.25
CA LEU A 213 1.50 -12.77 11.32
C LEU A 213 0.98 -13.88 12.26
N LEU A 214 0.43 -13.51 13.42
CA LEU A 214 -0.12 -14.47 14.37
C LEU A 214 -1.25 -15.30 13.74
N ASP A 215 -2.21 -14.62 13.09
CA ASP A 215 -3.29 -15.29 12.35
C ASP A 215 -2.72 -16.27 11.31
N TYR A 216 -1.75 -15.82 10.52
CA TYR A 216 -1.14 -16.67 9.50
C TYR A 216 -0.40 -17.89 10.07
N LEU A 217 0.26 -17.75 11.22
CA LEU A 217 0.96 -18.88 11.86
C LEU A 217 0.01 -19.89 12.47
N THR A 218 -1.11 -19.45 13.05
CA THR A 218 -2.04 -20.30 13.80
C THR A 218 -3.17 -20.86 12.94
N ASN A 219 -3.51 -20.22 11.83
CA ASN A 219 -4.60 -20.66 10.97
C ASN A 219 -4.30 -22.02 10.34
N THR A 220 -5.24 -22.96 10.48
CA THR A 220 -5.09 -24.34 9.99
C THR A 220 -5.48 -24.52 8.52
N ARG A 221 -6.20 -23.56 7.92
CA ARG A 221 -6.72 -23.69 6.56
C ARG A 221 -5.75 -23.13 5.51
N TYR A 222 -5.23 -21.93 5.71
CA TYR A 222 -4.34 -21.24 4.77
C TYR A 222 -2.97 -20.91 5.35
N GLY A 223 -2.80 -21.06 6.65
CA GLY A 223 -1.59 -20.77 7.40
C GLY A 223 -0.78 -22.01 7.75
N LYS A 224 0.09 -21.86 8.74
CA LYS A 224 0.97 -22.94 9.21
C LYS A 224 0.25 -23.93 10.14
N GLY A 225 -0.81 -23.50 10.85
CA GLY A 225 -1.55 -24.32 11.81
C GLY A 225 -0.74 -24.63 13.08
N ILE A 226 0.07 -23.69 13.55
CA ILE A 226 0.81 -23.81 14.81
C ILE A 226 -0.21 -23.68 15.95
N ASP A 227 -0.12 -24.58 16.95
CA ASP A 227 -0.93 -24.44 18.15
C ASP A 227 -0.57 -23.15 18.90
N ILE A 228 -1.59 -22.45 19.39
CA ILE A 228 -1.40 -21.20 20.15
C ILE A 228 -0.54 -21.43 21.41
N ALA A 229 -0.53 -22.63 21.97
CA ALA A 229 0.31 -23.01 23.09
C ALA A 229 1.81 -22.96 22.76
N ASP A 230 2.18 -23.15 21.49
CA ASP A 230 3.56 -23.09 20.99
C ASP A 230 3.97 -21.66 20.60
N ILE A 231 3.11 -20.67 20.83
CA ILE A 231 3.37 -19.25 20.58
C ILE A 231 3.61 -18.49 21.90
N ASP A 232 4.58 -17.60 21.91
CA ASP A 232 4.82 -16.67 23.01
C ASP A 232 3.99 -15.39 22.80
N ILE A 233 2.71 -15.41 23.21
CA ILE A 233 1.77 -14.30 23.05
C ILE A 233 2.28 -12.96 23.62
N PRO A 234 2.91 -12.91 24.81
CA PRO A 234 3.48 -11.65 25.32
C PRO A 234 4.47 -10.98 24.37
N SER A 235 5.25 -11.77 23.61
CA SER A 235 6.17 -11.22 22.62
C SER A 235 5.44 -10.60 21.42
N PHE A 236 4.33 -11.19 20.97
CA PHE A 236 3.48 -10.63 19.92
C PHE A 236 2.78 -9.36 20.39
N TYR A 237 2.32 -9.32 21.65
CA TYR A 237 1.75 -8.10 22.22
C TYR A 237 2.79 -6.96 22.27
N THR A 238 4.01 -7.24 22.73
CA THR A 238 5.10 -6.26 22.74
C THR A 238 5.43 -5.77 21.33
N ALA A 239 5.53 -6.69 20.38
CA ALA A 239 5.78 -6.39 18.97
C ALA A 239 4.67 -5.53 18.37
N SER A 240 3.41 -5.83 18.69
CA SER A 240 2.27 -5.03 18.24
C SER A 240 2.31 -3.59 18.75
N GLY A 241 2.75 -3.40 19.99
CA GLY A 241 2.95 -2.07 20.58
C GLY A 241 4.03 -1.26 19.84
N ILE A 242 5.15 -1.92 19.49
CA ILE A 242 6.22 -1.28 18.70
C ILE A 242 5.70 -0.89 17.32
N CYS A 243 4.97 -1.78 16.63
CA CYS A 243 4.41 -1.49 15.31
C CYS A 243 3.43 -0.30 15.35
N ASN A 244 2.64 -0.19 16.40
CA ASN A 244 1.66 0.90 16.62
C ASN A 244 2.29 2.20 17.16
N THR A 245 3.62 2.27 17.30
CA THR A 245 4.26 3.53 17.71
C THR A 245 3.84 4.65 16.74
N SER A 246 3.29 5.74 17.31
CA SER A 246 2.86 6.88 16.53
C SER A 246 4.06 7.72 16.10
N VAL A 247 4.19 7.98 14.81
CA VAL A 247 5.26 8.80 14.22
C VAL A 247 4.68 9.86 13.29
N THR A 248 5.32 11.03 13.20
CA THR A 248 4.97 12.09 12.26
C THR A 248 5.84 11.96 11.03
N PRO A 249 5.28 11.60 9.86
CA PRO A 249 6.08 11.26 8.69
C PRO A 249 6.86 12.44 8.11
N TYR A 250 6.28 13.64 8.12
CA TYR A 250 6.92 14.91 7.73
C TYR A 250 6.27 16.07 8.49
N SER A 251 6.91 17.23 8.49
CA SER A 251 6.43 18.41 9.22
C SER A 251 5.02 18.83 8.79
N GLY A 252 4.09 18.85 9.74
CA GLY A 252 2.69 19.22 9.50
C GLY A 252 1.77 18.07 9.07
N ALA A 253 2.28 16.85 8.93
CA ALA A 253 1.46 15.67 8.62
C ALA A 253 0.73 15.12 9.84
N ASP A 254 -0.37 14.42 9.60
CA ASP A 254 -1.01 13.58 10.61
C ASP A 254 -0.08 12.41 10.99
N SER A 255 -0.16 12.00 12.25
CA SER A 255 0.62 10.87 12.74
C SER A 255 0.14 9.55 12.14
N ILE A 256 1.08 8.68 11.84
CA ILE A 256 0.85 7.33 11.34
C ILE A 256 1.45 6.28 12.28
N SER A 257 1.05 5.02 12.16
CA SER A 257 1.74 3.91 12.81
C SER A 257 3.12 3.70 12.18
N LEU A 258 4.12 3.38 13.00
CA LEU A 258 5.48 3.13 12.52
C LEU A 258 5.53 1.99 11.49
N MET A 259 4.71 0.96 11.68
CA MET A 259 4.63 -0.20 10.78
C MET A 259 3.19 -0.62 10.59
N SER A 260 2.78 -0.83 9.34
CA SER A 260 1.47 -1.37 8.99
C SER A 260 1.59 -2.51 7.97
N CYS A 261 0.58 -3.36 7.89
CA CYS A 261 0.51 -4.49 6.99
C CYS A 261 -0.77 -4.41 6.15
N ASN A 262 -0.62 -4.08 4.88
CA ASN A 262 -1.68 -4.11 3.90
C ASN A 262 -1.30 -5.11 2.80
N TYR A 263 -1.61 -6.39 2.99
CA TYR A 263 -1.05 -7.48 2.20
C TYR A 263 -2.12 -8.42 1.63
N VAL A 264 -1.96 -8.77 0.36
CA VAL A 264 -2.72 -9.86 -0.26
C VAL A 264 -1.85 -11.11 -0.25
N LEU A 265 -2.15 -12.01 0.67
CA LEU A 265 -1.43 -13.25 0.84
C LEU A 265 -1.89 -14.24 -0.23
N ASP A 266 -0.93 -14.71 -1.04
CA ASP A 266 -1.16 -15.77 -2.02
C ASP A 266 -1.03 -17.15 -1.36
N THR A 267 -2.13 -17.86 -1.25
CA THR A 267 -2.18 -19.19 -0.65
C THR A 267 -1.53 -20.29 -1.52
N SER A 268 -1.13 -19.98 -2.76
CA SER A 268 -0.35 -20.90 -3.62
C SER A 268 1.14 -20.92 -3.28
N ARG A 269 1.64 -19.86 -2.64
CA ARG A 269 3.05 -19.72 -2.26
C ARG A 269 3.38 -20.59 -1.03
N LYS A 270 4.66 -20.91 -0.87
CA LYS A 270 5.13 -21.59 0.33
C LYS A 270 4.86 -20.75 1.57
N ILE A 271 4.43 -21.38 2.65
CA ILE A 271 4.15 -20.71 3.92
C ILE A 271 5.35 -19.88 4.40
N ILE A 272 6.57 -20.41 4.23
CA ILE A 272 7.79 -19.72 4.65
C ILE A 272 8.02 -18.40 3.88
N ASP A 273 7.64 -18.33 2.61
CA ASP A 273 7.85 -17.14 1.78
C ASP A 273 6.87 -16.03 2.17
N ASN A 274 5.60 -16.36 2.38
CA ASN A 274 4.62 -15.42 2.93
C ASN A 274 5.00 -14.95 4.35
N THR A 275 5.50 -15.88 5.20
CA THR A 275 6.00 -15.54 6.55
C THR A 275 7.17 -14.56 6.48
N LYS A 276 8.08 -14.74 5.50
CA LYS A 276 9.19 -13.82 5.26
C LYS A 276 8.71 -12.42 4.88
N ASP A 277 7.73 -12.32 3.99
CA ASP A 277 7.17 -11.03 3.58
C ASP A 277 6.54 -10.30 4.76
N LEU A 278 5.77 -11.01 5.60
CA LEU A 278 5.18 -10.43 6.82
C LEU A 278 6.25 -9.98 7.82
N LEU A 279 7.26 -10.83 8.11
CA LEU A 279 8.37 -10.50 8.99
C LEU A 279 9.20 -9.31 8.44
N LYS A 280 9.46 -9.30 7.15
CA LYS A 280 10.20 -8.23 6.48
C LYS A 280 9.49 -6.88 6.64
N GLY A 281 8.17 -6.84 6.46
CA GLY A 281 7.37 -5.62 6.60
C GLY A 281 7.39 -4.99 8.00
N MET A 282 7.84 -5.72 9.03
CA MET A 282 7.97 -5.20 10.39
C MET A 282 9.38 -5.33 10.96
N ARG A 283 10.41 -5.65 10.16
CA ARG A 283 11.79 -5.93 10.62
C ARG A 283 11.80 -6.98 11.73
N GLY A 284 10.97 -8.02 11.60
CA GLY A 284 10.73 -9.00 12.62
C GLY A 284 11.60 -10.24 12.48
N PHE A 285 11.91 -10.86 13.63
CA PHE A 285 12.51 -12.18 13.74
C PHE A 285 11.54 -13.12 14.46
N LEU A 286 11.54 -14.38 14.07
CA LEU A 286 10.67 -15.40 14.68
C LEU A 286 11.51 -16.58 15.18
N PRO A 287 12.36 -16.39 16.23
CA PRO A 287 13.11 -17.49 16.84
C PRO A 287 12.19 -18.48 17.54
N TYR A 288 12.61 -19.75 17.52
CA TYR A 288 12.00 -20.79 18.33
C TYR A 288 12.89 -21.02 19.56
N THR A 289 12.43 -20.57 20.72
CA THR A 289 13.17 -20.63 21.98
C THR A 289 12.28 -21.15 23.09
N GLN A 290 12.84 -21.98 23.99
CA GLN A 290 12.10 -22.54 25.14
C GLN A 290 10.79 -23.24 24.76
N GLY A 291 10.74 -23.86 23.59
CA GLY A 291 9.55 -24.58 23.11
C GLY A 291 8.48 -23.71 22.45
N LYS A 292 8.71 -22.39 22.27
CA LYS A 292 7.75 -21.45 21.69
C LYS A 292 8.34 -20.60 20.57
N TYR A 293 7.49 -20.17 19.65
CA TYR A 293 7.80 -19.15 18.68
C TYR A 293 7.64 -17.78 19.32
N LYS A 294 8.72 -16.99 19.32
CA LYS A 294 8.78 -15.64 19.89
C LYS A 294 8.92 -14.61 18.77
N LEU A 295 8.08 -13.59 18.76
CA LEU A 295 8.23 -12.49 17.79
C LEU A 295 9.10 -11.39 18.41
N VAL A 296 10.17 -11.02 17.71
CA VAL A 296 11.09 -9.95 18.10
C VAL A 296 11.18 -8.94 16.98
N ILE A 297 10.90 -7.68 17.27
CA ILE A 297 11.05 -6.57 16.33
C ILE A 297 12.43 -5.95 16.50
N GLU A 298 13.09 -5.67 15.40
CA GLU A 298 14.35 -4.94 15.41
C GLU A 298 14.10 -3.46 15.71
N THR A 299 14.49 -3.03 16.91
CA THR A 299 14.29 -1.67 17.43
C THR A 299 15.38 -1.30 18.44
N SER A 300 15.38 -0.05 18.90
CA SER A 300 16.19 0.39 20.04
C SER A 300 15.81 -0.37 21.32
N GLY A 301 16.73 -0.49 22.24
CA GLY A 301 16.50 -1.14 23.54
C GLY A 301 17.71 -1.07 24.45
N SER A 302 17.52 -1.55 25.68
CA SER A 302 18.58 -1.69 26.65
C SER A 302 19.29 -3.04 26.52
N ALA A 303 20.59 -3.09 26.86
CA ALA A 303 21.30 -4.34 26.87
C ALA A 303 20.78 -5.27 27.98
N SER A 304 20.48 -6.52 27.63
CA SER A 304 20.04 -7.56 28.57
C SER A 304 21.21 -8.10 29.40
N LEU A 305 22.44 -8.10 28.82
CA LEU A 305 23.64 -8.63 29.45
C LEU A 305 24.86 -7.83 29.00
N THR A 306 25.82 -7.67 29.90
CA THR A 306 27.19 -7.20 29.56
C THR A 306 28.12 -8.39 29.52
N LEU A 307 28.72 -8.64 28.36
CA LEU A 307 29.73 -9.67 28.12
C LEU A 307 31.10 -9.02 28.28
N ASP A 308 31.69 -9.23 29.41
CA ASP A 308 33.07 -8.84 29.76
C ASP A 308 34.04 -10.01 29.65
N GLU A 309 35.32 -9.79 29.96
CA GLU A 309 36.35 -10.81 29.84
C GLU A 309 36.15 -12.01 30.80
N ASP A 310 35.39 -11.83 31.88
CA ASP A 310 35.07 -12.90 32.82
C ASP A 310 33.99 -13.83 32.29
N LYS A 311 33.15 -13.32 31.42
CA LYS A 311 32.05 -14.07 30.80
C LYS A 311 32.41 -14.64 29.42
N ILE A 312 33.41 -14.06 28.75
CA ILE A 312 33.88 -14.50 27.44
C ILE A 312 34.90 -15.63 27.60
N ILE A 313 34.65 -16.74 26.94
CA ILE A 313 35.52 -17.91 26.98
C ILE A 313 36.37 -17.98 25.70
N GLY A 314 37.67 -17.86 25.86
CA GLY A 314 38.61 -17.91 24.74
C GLY A 314 38.70 -16.61 23.97
N GLY A 315 38.89 -16.66 22.65
CA GLY A 315 39.08 -15.48 21.84
C GLY A 315 37.80 -14.94 21.22
N ILE A 316 37.80 -13.66 20.92
CA ILE A 316 36.78 -12.98 20.13
C ILE A 316 37.21 -12.96 18.66
N LYS A 317 36.32 -13.36 17.76
CA LYS A 317 36.50 -13.22 16.32
C LYS A 317 35.72 -11.99 15.84
N VAL A 318 36.45 -10.95 15.46
CA VAL A 318 35.88 -9.75 14.87
C VAL A 318 35.91 -9.88 13.35
N ILE A 319 34.74 -9.70 12.72
CA ILE A 319 34.57 -9.80 11.28
C ILE A 319 34.05 -8.45 10.80
N SER A 320 34.80 -7.83 9.90
CA SER A 320 34.30 -6.69 9.12
C SER A 320 33.65 -7.22 7.84
N GLU A 321 32.48 -6.73 7.52
CA GLU A 321 31.81 -7.15 6.28
C GLU A 321 32.59 -6.76 5.02
N LYS A 322 32.30 -7.45 3.92
CA LYS A 322 32.94 -7.20 2.65
C LYS A 322 32.49 -5.87 2.08
N LYS A 323 33.36 -5.20 1.37
CA LYS A 323 33.06 -3.93 0.68
C LYS A 323 31.82 -3.98 -0.21
N ASN A 324 31.45 -5.17 -0.72
CA ASN A 324 30.30 -5.38 -1.59
C ASN A 324 28.94 -5.42 -0.85
N GLU A 325 28.95 -5.46 0.47
CA GLU A 325 27.75 -5.50 1.32
C GLU A 325 27.43 -4.12 1.92
N LYS A 326 28.23 -3.10 1.56
CA LYS A 326 28.04 -1.70 1.94
C LYS A 326 27.28 -0.97 0.82
N TYR A 327 26.15 -0.37 1.16
CA TYR A 327 25.34 0.36 0.19
C TYR A 327 25.51 1.88 0.34
N ASN A 328 25.33 2.61 -0.76
CA ASN A 328 25.19 4.06 -0.78
C ASN A 328 23.85 4.52 -1.38
N ARG A 329 23.02 3.56 -1.81
CA ARG A 329 21.66 3.77 -2.26
C ARG A 329 20.82 2.53 -2.00
N VAL A 330 19.58 2.72 -1.54
CA VAL A 330 18.61 1.64 -1.36
C VAL A 330 17.36 1.98 -2.14
N GLN A 331 16.97 1.10 -3.03
CA GLN A 331 15.74 1.17 -3.79
C GLN A 331 14.70 0.26 -3.14
N LEU A 332 13.50 0.77 -2.91
CA LEU A 332 12.44 0.12 -2.17
C LEU A 332 11.20 0.03 -3.07
N ASN A 333 10.84 -1.19 -3.46
CA ASN A 333 9.62 -1.43 -4.21
C ASN A 333 8.49 -1.65 -3.20
N TRP A 334 7.48 -0.79 -3.26
CA TRP A 334 6.33 -0.79 -2.36
C TRP A 334 5.03 -0.63 -3.13
N ILE A 335 3.88 -0.74 -2.48
CA ILE A 335 2.57 -0.62 -3.14
C ILE A 335 1.99 0.76 -2.85
N ASN A 336 1.82 1.56 -3.88
CA ASN A 336 1.32 2.92 -3.74
C ASN A 336 -0.22 2.96 -3.78
N SER A 337 -0.85 3.21 -2.63
CA SER A 337 -2.31 3.33 -2.51
C SER A 337 -2.88 4.52 -3.29
N GLU A 338 -2.09 5.56 -3.54
CA GLU A 338 -2.50 6.76 -4.28
C GLU A 338 -2.38 6.57 -5.80
N LYS A 339 -1.53 5.62 -6.24
CA LYS A 339 -1.38 5.23 -7.65
C LYS A 339 -2.15 3.96 -7.98
N ASN A 340 -3.42 3.88 -7.64
CA ASN A 340 -4.30 2.73 -7.91
C ASN A 340 -3.71 1.40 -7.38
N TRP A 341 -3.02 1.43 -6.24
CA TRP A 341 -2.45 0.25 -5.60
C TRP A 341 -1.42 -0.51 -6.47
N GLN A 342 -0.76 0.20 -7.37
CA GLN A 342 0.31 -0.33 -8.20
C GLN A 342 1.65 -0.28 -7.45
N SER A 343 2.61 -1.09 -7.92
CA SER A 343 3.98 -1.03 -7.41
C SER A 343 4.61 0.29 -7.78
N ASP A 344 5.26 0.89 -6.80
CA ASP A 344 6.02 2.12 -6.94
C ASP A 344 7.39 1.97 -6.29
N THR A 345 8.31 2.86 -6.58
CA THR A 345 9.68 2.79 -6.08
C THR A 345 10.00 4.02 -5.26
N ALA A 346 10.45 3.81 -4.02
CA ALA A 346 11.07 4.82 -3.19
C ALA A 346 12.59 4.62 -3.19
N VAL A 347 13.35 5.69 -3.00
CA VAL A 347 14.81 5.65 -2.99
C VAL A 347 15.33 6.37 -1.74
N TYR A 348 16.26 5.75 -1.03
CA TYR A 348 16.97 6.37 0.07
C TYR A 348 18.49 6.36 -0.19
N PRO A 349 19.27 7.45 0.05
CA PRO A 349 18.84 8.74 0.60
C PRO A 349 17.85 9.49 -0.29
N GLU A 350 17.03 10.34 0.35
CA GLU A 350 15.97 11.09 -0.31
C GLU A 350 16.52 12.19 -1.24
N THR A 351 17.69 12.73 -0.93
CA THR A 351 18.29 13.81 -1.70
C THR A 351 19.49 13.36 -2.53
N ASP A 352 19.62 13.90 -3.74
CA ASP A 352 20.77 13.64 -4.61
C ASP A 352 22.09 14.07 -3.96
N ALA A 353 22.09 15.12 -3.13
CA ALA A 353 23.29 15.61 -2.45
C ALA A 353 23.83 14.58 -1.44
N GLU A 354 22.96 13.99 -0.63
CA GLU A 354 23.32 12.93 0.32
C GLU A 354 23.84 11.69 -0.40
N HIS A 355 23.12 11.26 -1.46
CA HIS A 355 23.55 10.14 -2.27
C HIS A 355 24.93 10.38 -2.88
N GLN A 356 25.21 11.57 -3.45
CA GLN A 356 26.52 11.89 -4.03
C GLN A 356 27.61 11.95 -2.95
N SER A 357 27.29 12.41 -1.73
CA SER A 357 28.23 12.38 -0.60
C SER A 357 28.66 10.96 -0.27
N LEU A 358 27.67 10.06 -0.05
CA LEU A 358 27.94 8.64 0.27
C LEU A 358 28.68 7.93 -0.87
N LYS A 359 28.32 8.21 -2.12
CA LYS A 359 29.00 7.66 -3.29
C LYS A 359 30.46 8.12 -3.37
N THR A 360 30.75 9.38 -3.03
CA THR A 360 32.11 9.92 -3.00
C THR A 360 32.95 9.24 -1.93
N GLU A 361 32.39 9.00 -0.74
CA GLU A 361 33.05 8.25 0.34
C GLU A 361 33.40 6.82 -0.09
N ASP A 362 32.59 6.21 -0.96
CA ASP A 362 32.76 4.83 -1.47
C ASP A 362 33.63 4.77 -2.73
N GLY A 363 34.37 5.85 -3.06
CA GLY A 363 35.30 5.93 -4.18
C GLY A 363 34.65 6.20 -5.53
N GLY A 364 33.43 6.77 -5.53
CA GLY A 364 32.69 7.19 -6.73
C GLY A 364 31.84 6.10 -7.37
N PHE A 365 31.77 4.90 -6.79
CA PHE A 365 30.99 3.79 -7.33
C PHE A 365 29.57 3.74 -6.73
N LEU A 366 28.57 3.48 -7.58
CA LEU A 366 27.21 3.19 -7.13
C LEU A 366 27.19 1.77 -6.52
N GLN A 367 26.71 1.68 -5.27
CA GLN A 367 26.46 0.42 -4.56
C GLN A 367 25.00 0.45 -4.11
N GLU A 368 24.13 -0.14 -4.92
CA GLU A 368 22.69 -0.10 -4.72
C GLU A 368 22.14 -1.45 -4.28
N ALA A 369 21.18 -1.42 -3.34
CA ALA A 369 20.35 -2.57 -3.00
C ALA A 369 18.92 -2.31 -3.42
N THR A 370 18.24 -3.32 -3.97
CA THR A 370 16.80 -3.28 -4.26
C THR A 370 16.07 -4.21 -3.29
N ILE A 371 15.01 -3.71 -2.65
CA ILE A 371 14.26 -4.43 -1.63
C ILE A 371 12.78 -4.32 -1.91
N ASP A 372 12.10 -5.48 -2.00
CA ASP A 372 10.67 -5.55 -2.19
C ASP A 372 9.95 -5.56 -0.85
N LEU A 373 8.95 -4.68 -0.68
CA LEU A 373 8.15 -4.48 0.52
C LEU A 373 6.65 -4.62 0.19
N PRO A 374 6.16 -5.82 -0.15
CA PRO A 374 4.80 -6.02 -0.66
C PRO A 374 3.71 -5.77 0.40
N THR A 375 4.07 -5.72 1.67
CA THR A 375 3.16 -5.46 2.80
C THR A 375 2.98 -3.98 3.10
N ILE A 376 3.88 -3.12 2.61
CA ILE A 376 3.92 -1.69 2.89
C ILE A 376 3.18 -0.93 1.79
N THR A 377 2.29 -0.02 2.22
CA THR A 377 1.49 0.82 1.32
C THR A 377 1.64 2.32 1.62
N ASN A 378 2.57 2.67 2.49
CA ASN A 378 2.89 4.05 2.83
C ASN A 378 4.34 4.37 2.44
N TYR A 379 4.53 5.47 1.71
CA TYR A 379 5.82 5.94 1.23
C TYR A 379 6.84 6.16 2.36
N TYR A 380 6.40 6.80 3.44
CA TYR A 380 7.29 7.16 4.56
C TYR A 380 7.73 5.95 5.37
N GLN A 381 6.86 4.94 5.49
CA GLN A 381 7.25 3.65 6.07
C GLN A 381 8.28 2.94 5.20
N ALA A 382 8.18 3.01 3.88
CA ALA A 382 9.19 2.45 2.98
C ALA A 382 10.53 3.18 3.13
N LEU A 383 10.54 4.51 3.17
CA LEU A 383 11.76 5.31 3.38
C LEU A 383 12.46 4.99 4.70
N GLU A 384 11.71 4.82 5.79
CA GLU A 384 12.23 4.40 7.09
C GLU A 384 12.99 3.06 7.00
N PHE A 385 12.44 2.11 6.23
CA PHE A 385 13.16 0.87 5.92
C PHE A 385 14.46 1.12 5.19
N GLY A 386 14.46 2.00 4.19
CA GLY A 386 15.63 2.37 3.43
C GLY A 386 16.74 2.96 4.29
N GLU A 387 16.37 3.88 5.18
CA GLU A 387 17.28 4.53 6.12
C GLU A 387 17.98 3.51 7.02
N ILE A 388 17.22 2.63 7.65
CA ILE A 388 17.76 1.62 8.57
C ILE A 388 18.67 0.64 7.82
N ILE A 389 18.27 0.19 6.63
CA ILE A 389 19.07 -0.75 5.83
C ILE A 389 20.37 -0.09 5.37
N LEU A 390 20.30 1.15 4.87
CA LEU A 390 21.48 1.89 4.46
C LEU A 390 22.44 2.06 5.63
N THR A 391 21.94 2.58 6.76
CA THR A 391 22.73 2.87 7.95
C THR A 391 23.39 1.60 8.49
N ARG A 392 22.64 0.49 8.54
CA ARG A 392 23.21 -0.81 8.96
C ARG A 392 24.26 -1.33 8.01
N SER A 393 24.06 -1.24 6.71
CA SER A 393 25.04 -1.70 5.72
C SER A 393 26.37 -0.96 5.80
N ARG A 394 26.37 0.23 6.37
CA ARG A 394 27.58 1.05 6.57
C ARG A 394 28.25 0.83 7.93
N ASN A 395 27.56 0.17 8.86
CA ASN A 395 28.04 -0.11 10.22
C ASN A 395 27.96 -1.61 10.49
N THR A 396 28.91 -2.36 9.96
CA THR A 396 28.78 -3.80 9.72
C THR A 396 29.74 -4.64 10.55
N LEU A 397 30.02 -4.23 11.79
CA LEU A 397 30.89 -5.00 12.65
C LEU A 397 30.13 -6.25 13.17
N ARG A 398 30.68 -7.41 12.91
CA ARG A 398 30.23 -8.69 13.45
C ARG A 398 31.23 -9.27 14.41
N VAL A 399 30.72 -9.91 15.44
CA VAL A 399 31.54 -10.54 16.48
C VAL A 399 31.01 -11.95 16.73
N ASP A 400 31.88 -12.94 16.56
CA ASP A 400 31.62 -14.30 17.01
C ASP A 400 32.44 -14.55 18.27
N LEU A 401 31.77 -14.99 19.32
CA LEU A 401 32.42 -15.30 20.62
C LEU A 401 31.72 -16.47 21.32
N LYS A 402 32.40 -17.04 22.29
CA LYS A 402 31.86 -18.04 23.20
C LYS A 402 31.71 -17.40 24.59
N ALA A 403 30.50 -17.49 25.15
CA ALA A 403 30.19 -16.97 26.48
C ALA A 403 29.93 -18.10 27.49
N ASN A 404 30.06 -17.80 28.76
CA ASN A 404 29.74 -18.69 29.86
C ASN A 404 28.22 -18.94 30.00
N TYR A 405 27.81 -19.70 31.00
CA TYR A 405 26.43 -20.08 31.28
C TYR A 405 25.47 -18.89 31.52
N GLU A 406 25.96 -17.72 31.88
CA GLU A 406 25.14 -16.52 32.07
C GLU A 406 24.46 -16.06 30.78
N ALA A 407 25.03 -16.42 29.63
CA ALA A 407 24.44 -16.14 28.33
C ALA A 407 23.28 -17.07 27.96
N LEU A 408 22.93 -18.06 28.80
CA LEU A 408 21.76 -18.96 28.55
C LEU A 408 20.41 -18.23 28.58
N ASP A 409 20.33 -17.10 29.31
CA ASP A 409 19.14 -16.28 29.41
C ASP A 409 18.90 -15.39 28.16
N LEU A 410 19.91 -15.30 27.28
CA LEU A 410 19.80 -14.52 26.05
C LEU A 410 18.94 -15.22 25.02
N ALA A 411 18.29 -14.41 24.20
CA ALA A 411 17.56 -14.83 23.03
C ALA A 411 18.07 -14.12 21.76
N ILE A 412 17.77 -14.71 20.60
CA ILE A 412 18.01 -14.02 19.32
C ILE A 412 17.17 -12.75 19.28
N GLY A 413 17.81 -11.63 18.94
CA GLY A 413 17.21 -10.30 18.93
C GLY A 413 17.55 -9.45 20.16
N ASP A 414 18.03 -10.04 21.26
CA ASP A 414 18.45 -9.29 22.44
C ASP A 414 19.68 -8.41 22.15
N ILE A 415 19.78 -7.32 22.87
CA ILE A 415 20.94 -6.43 22.83
C ILE A 415 21.87 -6.81 23.97
N VAL A 416 23.17 -6.88 23.71
CA VAL A 416 24.22 -7.13 24.69
C VAL A 416 25.32 -6.08 24.55
N ASN A 417 25.92 -5.68 25.65
CA ASN A 417 27.13 -4.87 25.62
C ASN A 417 28.38 -5.77 25.68
N VAL A 418 29.35 -5.48 24.83
CA VAL A 418 30.62 -6.20 24.84
C VAL A 418 31.74 -5.27 25.36
N THR A 419 32.48 -5.74 26.37
CA THR A 419 33.68 -5.09 26.87
C THR A 419 34.86 -6.05 26.74
N HIS A 420 35.89 -5.65 25.97
CA HIS A 420 37.03 -6.49 25.74
C HIS A 420 38.27 -5.65 25.42
N THR A 421 39.32 -5.80 26.22
CA THR A 421 40.51 -4.93 26.20
C THR A 421 41.25 -4.99 24.86
N ILE A 422 41.49 -6.20 24.33
CA ILE A 422 42.29 -6.38 23.10
C ILE A 422 41.60 -5.79 21.87
N THR A 423 40.26 -5.88 21.80
CA THR A 423 39.49 -5.30 20.70
C THR A 423 39.20 -3.82 20.88
N GLY A 424 39.45 -3.26 22.04
CA GLY A 424 39.13 -1.87 22.40
C GLY A 424 37.64 -1.61 22.59
N PHE A 425 36.84 -2.65 22.78
CA PHE A 425 35.40 -2.49 23.05
C PHE A 425 35.18 -2.08 24.51
N SER A 426 34.46 -1.00 24.71
CA SER A 426 34.05 -0.49 26.01
C SER A 426 32.54 -0.34 26.04
N SER A 427 31.84 -1.33 26.62
CA SER A 427 30.38 -1.40 26.64
C SER A 427 29.75 -1.17 25.27
N LYS A 428 30.41 -1.68 24.22
CA LYS A 428 29.93 -1.52 22.84
C LYS A 428 28.69 -2.38 22.63
N PRO A 429 27.53 -1.80 22.19
CA PRO A 429 26.30 -2.55 22.03
C PRO A 429 26.31 -3.39 20.76
N PHE A 430 25.78 -4.60 20.89
CA PHE A 430 25.57 -5.55 19.80
C PHE A 430 24.21 -6.22 19.94
N ARG A 431 23.62 -6.64 18.84
CA ARG A 431 22.42 -7.47 18.80
C ARG A 431 22.81 -8.93 18.58
N VAL A 432 22.20 -9.83 19.36
CA VAL A 432 22.36 -11.27 19.18
C VAL A 432 21.61 -11.70 17.91
N VAL A 433 22.33 -12.12 16.87
CA VAL A 433 21.76 -12.58 15.60
C VAL A 433 21.84 -14.10 15.44
N GLY A 434 22.65 -14.75 16.25
CA GLY A 434 22.76 -16.20 16.30
C GLY A 434 23.22 -16.67 17.67
N MET A 435 22.65 -17.79 18.13
CA MET A 435 22.99 -18.40 19.41
C MET A 435 22.95 -19.90 19.29
N ALA A 436 23.96 -20.59 19.83
CA ALA A 436 23.97 -22.04 19.97
C ALA A 436 24.41 -22.41 21.38
N ILE A 437 23.64 -23.23 22.03
CA ILE A 437 23.97 -23.77 23.37
C ILE A 437 24.83 -25.03 23.19
N ASN A 438 26.00 -25.03 23.78
CA ASN A 438 26.91 -26.17 23.72
C ASN A 438 26.63 -27.17 24.85
N PRO A 439 27.08 -28.45 24.73
CA PRO A 439 26.87 -29.46 25.75
C PRO A 439 27.51 -29.15 27.12
N ASP A 440 28.49 -28.24 27.15
CA ASP A 440 29.17 -27.75 28.35
C ASP A 440 28.49 -26.53 28.99
N TYR A 441 27.23 -26.25 28.59
CA TYR A 441 26.44 -25.09 29.01
C TYR A 441 27.03 -23.71 28.65
N THR A 442 27.99 -23.67 27.75
CA THR A 442 28.48 -22.43 27.19
C THR A 442 27.62 -22.04 25.98
N CYS A 443 27.59 -20.77 25.63
CA CYS A 443 26.85 -20.23 24.49
C CYS A 443 27.80 -19.72 23.41
N SER A 444 27.69 -20.23 22.20
CA SER A 444 28.31 -19.64 21.02
C SER A 444 27.40 -18.55 20.49
N LEU A 445 27.87 -17.32 20.48
CA LEU A 445 27.09 -16.15 20.08
C LEU A 445 27.65 -15.56 18.78
N SER A 446 26.77 -15.23 17.86
CA SER A 446 27.04 -14.36 16.71
C SER A 446 26.33 -13.03 16.94
N LEU A 447 27.10 -11.97 17.00
CA LEU A 447 26.67 -10.63 17.37
C LEU A 447 26.86 -9.70 16.18
N GLN A 448 25.90 -8.80 15.96
CA GLN A 448 25.97 -7.72 14.99
C GLN A 448 25.95 -6.37 15.69
N GLU A 449 26.76 -5.43 15.24
CA GLU A 449 26.79 -4.07 15.78
C GLU A 449 25.38 -3.48 15.85
N HIS A 450 25.11 -2.77 16.94
CA HIS A 450 23.84 -2.13 17.20
C HIS A 450 24.06 -0.72 17.72
N GLN A 451 23.19 0.20 17.32
CA GLN A 451 23.08 1.54 17.92
C GLN A 451 21.61 1.91 18.00
N ASN A 452 21.20 2.42 19.16
CA ASN A 452 19.80 2.80 19.38
C ASN A 452 19.34 3.92 18.43
N SER A 453 20.22 4.88 18.11
CA SER A 453 19.92 5.99 17.23
C SER A 453 19.56 5.61 15.79
N TRP A 454 19.83 4.38 15.35
CA TRP A 454 19.43 3.91 14.02
C TRP A 454 17.91 3.70 13.90
N TYR A 455 17.22 3.59 15.03
CA TYR A 455 15.79 3.29 15.12
C TYR A 455 14.97 4.49 15.57
N ASP A 456 15.61 5.64 15.75
CA ASP A 456 14.91 6.89 16.04
C ASP A 456 14.31 7.40 14.74
N PHE A 457 12.98 7.42 14.67
CA PHE A 457 12.30 7.91 13.46
C PHE A 457 12.63 9.38 13.22
N SER A 458 13.13 9.70 12.04
CA SER A 458 13.35 11.07 11.58
C SER A 458 12.23 11.49 10.61
N GLU A 459 11.77 12.74 10.71
CA GLU A 459 10.86 13.30 9.71
C GLU A 459 11.52 13.24 8.32
N LYS A 460 10.75 12.78 7.33
CA LYS A 460 11.19 12.64 5.94
C LYS A 460 10.88 13.90 5.13
N VAL A 461 11.43 14.01 3.95
CA VAL A 461 11.02 15.03 2.99
C VAL A 461 9.59 14.73 2.53
N GLN A 462 8.73 15.74 2.52
CA GLN A 462 7.37 15.58 2.00
C GLN A 462 7.45 15.14 0.54
N ALA A 463 6.75 14.03 0.23
CA ALA A 463 6.64 13.56 -1.15
C ALA A 463 5.92 14.62 -2.00
N ASP A 464 6.33 14.73 -3.25
CA ASP A 464 5.58 15.53 -4.22
C ASP A 464 4.19 14.92 -4.43
N ASP A 465 3.18 15.79 -4.57
CA ASP A 465 1.84 15.34 -4.91
C ASP A 465 1.85 14.52 -6.19
N VAL A 466 1.13 13.39 -6.19
CA VAL A 466 0.99 12.56 -7.39
C VAL A 466 0.29 13.38 -8.46
N PRO A 467 0.92 13.66 -9.61
CA PRO A 467 0.28 14.45 -10.65
C PRO A 467 -1.03 13.80 -11.08
N ASN A 468 -2.11 14.56 -11.10
CA ASN A 468 -3.36 14.09 -11.66
C ASN A 468 -3.19 13.90 -13.18
N THR A 469 -2.96 12.66 -13.62
CA THR A 469 -2.81 12.28 -15.02
C THR A 469 -4.13 11.90 -15.68
N THR A 470 -5.26 12.05 -14.98
CA THR A 470 -6.59 11.83 -15.56
C THR A 470 -6.84 12.89 -16.62
N PHE A 471 -6.96 12.48 -17.87
CA PHE A 471 -7.32 13.39 -18.94
C PHE A 471 -8.72 13.95 -18.67
N ALA A 472 -8.85 15.29 -18.77
CA ALA A 472 -10.16 15.93 -18.72
C ALA A 472 -11.05 15.34 -19.82
N ASN A 473 -12.34 15.14 -19.50
CA ASN A 473 -13.29 14.61 -20.47
C ASN A 473 -13.45 15.62 -21.65
N PRO A 474 -13.03 15.29 -22.86
CA PRO A 474 -13.09 16.22 -23.99
C PRO A 474 -14.52 16.58 -24.44
N PHE A 475 -15.53 15.84 -23.93
CA PHE A 475 -16.95 16.12 -24.18
C PHE A 475 -17.61 16.97 -23.09
N SER A 476 -16.83 17.44 -22.09
CA SER A 476 -17.28 18.33 -21.03
C SER A 476 -16.35 19.54 -21.00
N VAL A 477 -16.85 20.71 -21.38
CA VAL A 477 -16.07 21.94 -21.46
C VAL A 477 -16.48 22.87 -20.32
N SER A 478 -15.49 23.38 -19.56
CA SER A 478 -15.74 24.35 -18.51
C SER A 478 -16.04 25.74 -19.10
N PRO A 479 -17.07 26.44 -18.58
CA PRO A 479 -17.38 27.79 -19.04
C PRO A 479 -16.23 28.78 -18.75
N PRO A 480 -16.27 29.99 -19.32
CA PRO A 480 -15.36 31.05 -18.95
C PRO A 480 -15.36 31.29 -17.43
N ALA A 481 -14.19 31.59 -16.87
CA ALA A 481 -14.04 31.79 -15.42
C ALA A 481 -14.81 33.00 -14.90
N SER A 482 -14.94 34.05 -15.73
CA SER A 482 -15.72 35.25 -15.42
C SER A 482 -16.11 36.01 -16.70
N ILE A 483 -17.15 36.81 -16.60
CA ILE A 483 -17.53 37.79 -17.62
C ILE A 483 -17.73 39.13 -16.90
N THR A 484 -16.99 40.15 -17.30
CA THR A 484 -17.13 41.52 -16.76
C THR A 484 -17.61 42.45 -17.87
N LEU A 485 -18.63 43.22 -17.56
CA LEU A 485 -19.21 44.22 -18.48
C LEU A 485 -18.93 45.60 -17.95
N ASP A 486 -18.55 46.49 -18.85
CA ASP A 486 -18.31 47.89 -18.58
C ASP A 486 -18.82 48.76 -19.74
N ASP A 487 -19.23 49.97 -19.48
CA ASP A 487 -19.68 50.91 -20.49
C ASP A 487 -18.63 52.00 -20.78
N GLU A 488 -18.55 52.40 -22.04
CA GLU A 488 -17.59 53.39 -22.50
C GLU A 488 -18.26 54.38 -23.45
N LEU A 489 -17.97 55.68 -23.25
CA LEU A 489 -18.36 56.74 -24.19
C LEU A 489 -17.21 56.97 -25.17
N ILE A 490 -17.47 56.76 -26.45
CA ILE A 490 -16.49 57.01 -27.51
C ILE A 490 -16.88 58.26 -28.25
N GLN A 491 -16.01 59.28 -28.25
CA GLN A 491 -16.18 60.49 -29.00
C GLN A 491 -15.36 60.45 -30.29
N TYR A 492 -15.99 60.62 -31.42
CA TYR A 492 -15.34 60.72 -32.71
C TYR A 492 -14.85 62.15 -33.00
N ASN A 493 -13.92 62.26 -33.94
CA ASN A 493 -13.35 63.54 -34.33
C ASN A 493 -14.36 64.56 -34.89
N ASP A 494 -15.50 64.14 -35.36
CA ASP A 494 -16.61 64.94 -35.83
C ASP A 494 -17.55 65.42 -34.72
N GLY A 495 -17.22 65.11 -33.47
CA GLY A 495 -18.01 65.45 -32.29
C GLY A 495 -19.13 64.47 -31.95
N THR A 496 -19.35 63.42 -32.76
CA THR A 496 -20.31 62.37 -32.45
C THR A 496 -19.87 61.53 -31.24
N VAL A 497 -20.79 61.31 -30.32
CA VAL A 497 -20.56 60.44 -29.16
C VAL A 497 -21.42 59.18 -29.29
N ILE A 498 -20.82 58.04 -29.21
CA ILE A 498 -21.51 56.73 -29.15
C ILE A 498 -21.25 56.05 -27.84
N VAL A 499 -22.17 55.20 -27.44
CA VAL A 499 -22.00 54.32 -26.27
C VAL A 499 -21.50 52.94 -26.76
N ALA A 500 -20.49 52.42 -26.12
CA ALA A 500 -19.98 51.09 -26.36
C ALA A 500 -20.09 50.28 -25.07
N MET A 501 -20.33 48.99 -25.20
CA MET A 501 -20.28 47.98 -24.14
C MET A 501 -18.99 47.18 -24.29
N ASN A 502 -18.13 47.22 -23.29
CA ASN A 502 -16.92 46.44 -23.21
C ASN A 502 -17.20 45.14 -22.47
N ILE A 503 -16.79 44.03 -23.06
CA ILE A 503 -16.96 42.66 -22.52
C ILE A 503 -15.56 42.09 -22.28
N THR A 504 -15.21 41.83 -21.02
CA THR A 504 -13.95 41.18 -20.67
C THR A 504 -14.25 39.77 -20.20
N ILE A 505 -13.57 38.80 -20.79
CA ILE A 505 -13.75 37.38 -20.56
C ILE A 505 -12.58 36.85 -19.73
N GLY A 506 -12.84 36.25 -18.57
CA GLY A 506 -11.86 35.45 -17.85
C GLY A 506 -11.68 34.12 -18.57
N ALA A 507 -10.45 33.74 -18.91
CA ALA A 507 -10.16 32.51 -19.61
C ALA A 507 -10.74 31.30 -18.86
N SER A 508 -11.24 30.30 -19.59
CA SER A 508 -11.63 29.02 -19.01
C SER A 508 -10.41 28.34 -18.40
N THR A 509 -10.61 27.63 -17.30
CA THR A 509 -9.57 26.79 -16.68
C THR A 509 -9.32 25.48 -17.43
N ASP A 510 -10.17 25.16 -18.40
CA ASP A 510 -10.05 23.97 -19.22
C ASP A 510 -8.98 24.16 -20.30
N GLN A 511 -7.92 23.36 -20.24
CA GLN A 511 -6.77 23.42 -21.17
C GLN A 511 -7.11 23.08 -22.63
N PHE A 512 -8.27 22.47 -22.90
CA PHE A 512 -8.70 22.09 -24.24
C PHE A 512 -9.55 23.17 -24.93
N VAL A 513 -9.90 24.24 -24.21
CA VAL A 513 -10.60 25.39 -24.82
C VAL A 513 -9.72 26.06 -25.85
N ARG A 514 -10.24 26.22 -27.05
CA ARG A 514 -9.56 26.81 -28.19
C ARG A 514 -10.09 28.19 -28.55
N GLU A 515 -11.39 28.39 -28.40
CA GLU A 515 -12.06 29.60 -28.85
C GLU A 515 -13.31 29.89 -28.02
N TYR A 516 -13.85 31.10 -28.17
CA TYR A 516 -15.05 31.56 -27.48
C TYR A 516 -16.09 32.01 -28.48
N GLN A 517 -17.37 31.87 -28.12
CA GLN A 517 -18.50 32.51 -28.82
C GLN A 517 -19.13 33.52 -27.89
N VAL A 518 -19.19 34.78 -28.35
CA VAL A 518 -19.72 35.95 -27.61
C VAL A 518 -21.05 36.35 -28.21
N GLU A 519 -22.06 36.42 -27.38
CA GLU A 519 -23.40 36.79 -27.78
C GLU A 519 -23.99 37.80 -26.81
N TYR A 520 -24.78 38.73 -27.30
CA TYR A 520 -25.48 39.69 -26.49
C TYR A 520 -26.92 39.94 -26.98
N LYS A 521 -27.75 40.47 -26.10
CA LYS A 521 -29.10 40.95 -26.44
C LYS A 521 -29.48 42.11 -25.50
N ARG A 522 -30.45 42.92 -25.89
CA ARG A 522 -31.16 43.74 -24.90
C ARG A 522 -31.94 42.78 -23.98
N THR A 523 -32.03 43.08 -22.72
CA THR A 523 -32.64 42.17 -21.74
C THR A 523 -34.05 41.78 -22.10
N ASP A 524 -34.81 42.67 -22.71
CA ASP A 524 -36.20 42.48 -23.14
C ASP A 524 -36.34 41.78 -24.50
N ASP A 525 -35.26 41.60 -25.26
CA ASP A 525 -35.29 40.93 -26.54
C ASP A 525 -35.34 39.38 -26.36
N ALA A 526 -36.06 38.71 -27.26
CA ALA A 526 -36.21 37.26 -27.23
C ALA A 526 -34.92 36.51 -27.65
N ASN A 527 -34.16 37.09 -28.61
CA ASN A 527 -33.05 36.40 -29.26
C ASN A 527 -31.71 37.06 -28.97
N PHE A 528 -30.66 36.25 -28.84
CA PHE A 528 -29.29 36.72 -28.79
C PHE A 528 -28.74 37.04 -30.18
N ILE A 529 -27.92 38.06 -30.25
CA ILE A 529 -27.14 38.46 -31.42
C ILE A 529 -25.74 37.95 -31.24
N VAL A 530 -25.19 37.23 -32.20
CA VAL A 530 -23.81 36.77 -32.16
C VAL A 530 -22.91 37.96 -32.47
N HIS A 531 -22.08 38.37 -31.51
CA HIS A 531 -21.06 39.43 -31.66
C HIS A 531 -19.80 38.84 -32.31
N SER A 532 -19.31 37.73 -31.78
CA SER A 532 -18.14 37.03 -32.30
C SER A 532 -18.28 35.53 -32.15
N ARG A 533 -17.80 34.77 -33.12
CA ARG A 533 -17.78 33.32 -33.13
C ARG A 533 -16.35 32.85 -33.44
N GLY A 534 -15.84 31.89 -32.68
CA GLY A 534 -14.49 31.33 -32.87
C GLY A 534 -13.39 32.32 -32.58
N THR A 535 -13.56 33.19 -31.58
CA THR A 535 -12.56 34.15 -31.18
C THR A 535 -11.64 33.62 -30.07
N VAL A 536 -10.37 33.99 -30.14
CA VAL A 536 -9.39 33.78 -29.05
C VAL A 536 -9.23 35.03 -28.19
N ASP A 537 -9.80 36.14 -28.62
CA ASP A 537 -9.70 37.40 -27.88
C ASP A 537 -10.57 37.35 -26.62
N LEU A 538 -10.01 37.83 -25.54
CA LEU A 538 -10.70 37.88 -24.24
C LEU A 538 -11.33 39.26 -23.97
N PHE A 539 -11.19 40.19 -24.89
CA PHE A 539 -11.78 41.52 -24.82
C PHE A 539 -12.58 41.80 -26.09
N HIS A 540 -13.85 42.18 -25.92
CA HIS A 540 -14.75 42.55 -27.02
C HIS A 540 -15.43 43.85 -26.74
N ARG A 541 -15.68 44.61 -27.80
CA ARG A 541 -16.38 45.89 -27.74
C ARG A 541 -17.56 45.89 -28.68
N VAL A 542 -18.73 46.05 -28.10
CA VAL A 542 -20.00 46.19 -28.86
C VAL A 542 -20.31 47.68 -29.01
N LEU A 543 -20.30 48.20 -30.24
CA LEU A 543 -20.55 49.62 -30.54
C LEU A 543 -22.03 49.89 -30.71
N ASN A 544 -22.42 51.17 -30.51
CA ASN A 544 -23.80 51.62 -30.74
C ASN A 544 -24.85 50.94 -29.87
N VAL A 545 -24.51 50.62 -28.63
CA VAL A 545 -25.53 50.20 -27.66
C VAL A 545 -26.39 51.41 -27.24
N ILE A 546 -27.66 51.19 -26.95
CA ILE A 546 -28.60 52.27 -26.60
C ILE A 546 -28.36 52.65 -25.12
N SER A 547 -28.09 53.95 -24.89
CA SER A 547 -27.94 54.48 -23.54
C SER A 547 -29.22 54.32 -22.73
N GLY A 548 -29.12 53.77 -21.53
CA GLY A 548 -30.23 53.56 -20.62
C GLY A 548 -30.91 52.19 -20.75
N ASP A 549 -30.54 51.38 -21.75
CA ASP A 549 -31.04 50.01 -21.90
C ASP A 549 -30.16 49.01 -21.15
N ASN A 550 -30.77 47.92 -20.66
CA ASN A 550 -30.05 46.84 -20.07
C ASN A 550 -29.72 45.74 -21.09
N TYR A 551 -28.50 45.22 -21.02
CA TYR A 551 -28.02 44.17 -21.92
C TYR A 551 -27.67 42.90 -21.14
N THR A 552 -27.96 41.77 -21.75
CA THR A 552 -27.54 40.43 -21.27
C THR A 552 -26.49 39.89 -22.23
N VAL A 553 -25.35 39.52 -21.67
CA VAL A 553 -24.25 38.89 -22.43
C VAL A 553 -24.07 37.44 -21.97
N ARG A 554 -23.84 36.56 -22.92
CA ARG A 554 -23.40 35.20 -22.63
C ARG A 554 -22.20 34.82 -23.49
N VAL A 555 -21.30 34.03 -22.88
CA VAL A 555 -20.10 33.56 -23.55
C VAL A 555 -20.02 32.07 -23.37
N LYS A 556 -19.76 31.35 -24.45
CA LYS A 556 -19.47 29.91 -24.43
C LYS A 556 -18.02 29.68 -24.77
N ALA A 557 -17.38 28.78 -24.04
CA ALA A 557 -16.06 28.26 -24.39
C ALA A 557 -16.23 27.03 -25.31
N ILE A 558 -15.38 26.92 -26.31
CA ILE A 558 -15.44 25.87 -27.33
C ILE A 558 -14.06 25.18 -27.39
N ASN A 559 -14.05 23.87 -27.32
CA ASN A 559 -12.81 23.11 -27.37
C ASN A 559 -12.40 22.74 -28.81
N SER A 560 -11.25 22.07 -28.95
CA SER A 560 -10.71 21.63 -30.24
C SER A 560 -11.60 20.61 -30.99
N LEU A 561 -12.57 19.98 -30.31
CA LEU A 561 -13.53 19.06 -30.91
C LEU A 561 -14.84 19.75 -31.27
N GLY A 562 -14.97 21.07 -31.03
CA GLY A 562 -16.20 21.83 -31.30
C GLY A 562 -17.29 21.66 -30.25
N VAL A 563 -16.96 21.07 -29.08
CA VAL A 563 -17.90 20.95 -27.95
C VAL A 563 -18.00 22.29 -27.24
N GLU A 564 -19.23 22.76 -27.03
CA GLU A 564 -19.52 24.04 -26.36
C GLU A 564 -19.75 23.82 -24.85
N SER A 565 -19.28 24.77 -24.05
CA SER A 565 -19.62 24.83 -22.62
C SER A 565 -21.07 25.29 -22.40
N THR A 566 -21.57 25.11 -21.17
CA THR A 566 -22.70 25.92 -20.70
C THR A 566 -22.34 27.39 -20.75
N SER A 567 -23.33 28.25 -20.96
CA SER A 567 -23.14 29.71 -21.04
C SER A 567 -23.26 30.38 -19.67
#